data_6830e3e578675caac2852ab7ddd53e0d
#
_entry.id   6830e3e578675caac2852ab7ddd53e0d
#
_cell.length_a   1.000
_cell.length_b   1.000
_cell.length_c   1.000
_cell.angle_alpha   90.00
_cell.angle_beta   90.00
_cell.angle_gamma   90.00
#
_symmetry.space_group_name_H-M   'P 1'
#
loop_
_entity.id
_entity.type
_entity.pdbx_description
1 polymer ?
#
loop_
_entity_poly.entity_id
_entity_poly.type
_entity_poly.pdbx_seq_one_letter_code
_entity_poly.pdbx_strand_id
1 'polypeptide(L)'
;FLPFKLAAAEVRHSFEVFNHQKDRYTMRHLQLFPILLISMSALFSLNSCTTENPANLTPTVVQNNVQSGAWRITSFVDSGKDETNHFTGYTFSFDSNGTITSTNSSVTYSGTWSITDNNLNDDSPGSDMDFNIFFNLTNNFEDLNEDWHIVSQSSTRIELIHVSGGNGGTDTLTFERI
;
A
#
# COMPACT_ATOMS: atom_id res chain seq x y z
N PHE A 1 -5.79 78.79 31.86
CA PHE A 1 -5.00 78.33 30.66
C PHE A 1 -3.88 77.33 31.03
N LEU A 2 -4.01 76.52 32.10
CA LEU A 2 -2.94 75.54 32.45
C LEU A 2 -3.35 74.04 32.55
N PRO A 3 -4.57 73.56 32.37
CA PRO A 3 -4.83 72.14 32.51
C PRO A 3 -4.59 71.31 31.24
N PHE A 4 -4.44 71.95 30.07
CA PHE A 4 -4.38 71.16 28.79
C PHE A 4 -2.97 70.62 28.47
N LYS A 5 -1.91 71.13 29.01
CA LYS A 5 -0.54 70.62 28.77
C LYS A 5 -0.14 69.46 29.65
N LEU A 6 -0.74 69.30 30.84
CA LEU A 6 -0.45 68.17 31.72
C LEU A 6 -1.12 66.89 31.22
N ALA A 7 -2.34 66.92 30.68
CA ALA A 7 -3.04 65.80 30.15
C ALA A 7 -2.36 65.17 28.93
N ALA A 8 -1.73 66.02 28.09
CA ALA A 8 -1.04 65.52 26.89
C ALA A 8 0.30 64.82 27.22
N ALA A 9 0.97 65.20 28.31
CA ALA A 9 2.20 64.56 28.77
C ALA A 9 1.93 63.13 29.38
N GLU A 10 0.87 63.01 30.17
CA GLU A 10 0.48 61.71 30.76
C GLU A 10 0.00 60.70 29.70
N VAL A 11 -0.72 61.16 28.71
CA VAL A 11 -1.16 60.30 27.61
C VAL A 11 0.03 59.81 26.77
N ARG A 12 1.04 60.62 26.53
CA ARG A 12 2.26 60.22 25.85
C ARG A 12 3.07 59.19 26.64
N HIS A 13 3.19 59.37 27.94
CA HIS A 13 3.94 58.44 28.78
C HIS A 13 3.23 57.08 28.87
N SER A 14 1.90 57.06 28.96
CA SER A 14 1.12 55.84 28.94
C SER A 14 1.22 55.12 27.61
N PHE A 15 1.29 55.84 26.49
CA PHE A 15 1.40 55.24 25.15
C PHE A 15 2.80 54.66 24.90
N GLU A 16 3.86 55.27 25.37
CA GLU A 16 5.23 54.76 25.24
C GLU A 16 5.46 53.51 26.10
N VAL A 17 4.92 53.46 27.31
CA VAL A 17 5.01 52.31 28.20
C VAL A 17 4.23 51.11 27.59
N PHE A 18 3.09 51.37 26.96
CA PHE A 18 2.28 50.34 26.33
C PHE A 18 2.97 49.73 25.07
N ASN A 19 3.62 50.55 24.27
CA ASN A 19 4.39 50.07 23.11
C ASN A 19 5.65 49.29 23.53
N HIS A 20 6.36 49.74 24.58
CA HIS A 20 7.55 49.04 25.05
C HIS A 20 7.22 47.67 25.67
N GLN A 21 6.02 47.51 26.23
CA GLN A 21 5.56 46.26 26.77
C GLN A 21 5.09 45.28 25.64
N LYS A 22 4.55 45.83 24.56
CA LYS A 22 4.15 45.03 23.39
C LYS A 22 5.34 44.41 22.66
N ASP A 23 6.43 45.15 22.54
CA ASP A 23 7.65 44.66 21.89
C ASP A 23 8.36 43.55 22.69
N ARG A 24 8.23 43.58 24.03
CA ARG A 24 8.80 42.49 24.86
C ARG A 24 7.99 41.19 24.79
N TYR A 25 6.69 41.25 24.58
CA TYR A 25 5.85 40.07 24.43
C TYR A 25 6.02 39.40 23.06
N THR A 26 6.19 40.19 22.01
CA THR A 26 6.34 39.63 20.64
C THR A 26 7.68 38.95 20.44
N MET A 27 8.77 39.41 21.06
CA MET A 27 10.09 38.79 20.89
C MET A 27 10.27 37.47 21.68
N ARG A 28 9.56 37.28 22.78
CA ARG A 28 9.66 36.03 23.56
C ARG A 28 8.89 34.87 22.95
N HIS A 29 7.80 35.13 22.22
CA HIS A 29 7.03 34.10 21.55
C HIS A 29 7.59 33.72 20.17
N LEU A 30 8.33 34.62 19.53
CA LEU A 30 8.88 34.35 18.20
C LEU A 30 10.05 33.37 18.19
N GLN A 31 10.75 33.18 19.33
CA GLN A 31 11.87 32.24 19.43
C GLN A 31 11.44 30.80 19.79
N LEU A 32 10.23 30.60 20.31
CA LEU A 32 9.75 29.26 20.67
C LEU A 32 8.96 28.58 19.54
N PHE A 33 8.41 29.33 18.59
CA PHE A 33 7.64 28.79 17.47
C PHE A 33 8.46 27.95 16.46
N PRO A 34 9.71 28.32 16.10
CA PRO A 34 10.47 27.50 15.16
C PRO A 34 10.92 26.15 15.75
N ILE A 35 11.09 26.04 17.08
CA ILE A 35 11.49 24.78 17.73
C ILE A 35 10.29 23.84 17.84
N LEU A 36 9.09 24.35 18.04
CA LEU A 36 7.87 23.54 18.09
C LEU A 36 7.45 23.01 16.72
N LEU A 37 7.68 23.81 15.65
CA LEU A 37 7.41 23.39 14.27
C LEU A 37 8.37 22.30 13.77
N ILE A 38 9.64 22.30 14.22
CA ILE A 38 10.62 21.28 13.84
C ILE A 38 10.35 19.97 14.58
N SER A 39 9.85 20.00 15.81
CA SER A 39 9.49 18.78 16.55
C SER A 39 8.20 18.12 16.07
N MET A 40 7.30 18.88 15.45
CA MET A 40 6.04 18.36 14.92
C MET A 40 6.19 17.79 13.51
N SER A 41 7.20 18.21 12.73
CA SER A 41 7.48 17.68 11.41
C SER A 41 8.14 16.29 11.42
N ALA A 42 8.72 15.86 12.54
CA ALA A 42 9.33 14.53 12.68
C ALA A 42 8.34 13.40 12.98
N LEU A 43 7.08 13.72 13.29
CA LEU A 43 6.04 12.72 13.62
C LEU A 43 5.13 12.35 12.45
N PHE A 44 5.28 12.96 11.27
CA PHE A 44 4.43 12.70 10.10
C PHE A 44 5.04 11.76 9.05
N SER A 45 6.18 11.12 9.34
CA SER A 45 6.85 10.24 8.36
C SER A 45 6.58 8.74 8.54
N LEU A 46 5.54 8.35 9.25
CA LEU A 46 5.16 6.94 9.36
C LEU A 46 3.66 6.81 9.12
N ASN A 47 3.31 6.59 7.90
CA ASN A 47 2.16 5.80 7.43
C ASN A 47 1.81 6.21 6.00
N SER A 48 2.68 5.86 5.05
CA SER A 48 2.20 5.63 3.69
C SER A 48 1.76 4.17 3.59
N CYS A 49 0.72 3.83 4.32
CA CYS A 49 -0.12 2.71 3.94
C CYS A 49 -1.01 3.27 2.81
N THR A 50 -0.57 3.16 1.58
CA THR A 50 -1.46 3.35 0.43
C THR A 50 -2.43 2.17 0.45
N THR A 51 -3.58 2.39 1.07
CA THR A 51 -4.76 1.58 0.80
C THR A 51 -5.09 1.86 -0.66
N GLU A 52 -4.70 0.96 -1.55
CA GLU A 52 -5.10 1.02 -2.95
C GLU A 52 -6.63 1.02 -2.98
N ASN A 53 -7.20 2.10 -3.49
CA ASN A 53 -8.65 2.22 -3.61
C ASN A 53 -9.10 1.23 -4.70
N PRO A 54 -10.01 0.28 -4.42
CA PRO A 54 -10.45 -0.72 -5.41
C PRO A 54 -11.01 -0.09 -6.69
N ALA A 55 -11.40 1.18 -6.68
CA ALA A 55 -11.87 1.91 -7.87
C ALA A 55 -10.79 2.18 -8.95
N ASN A 56 -9.51 1.89 -8.70
CA ASN A 56 -8.39 2.11 -9.64
C ASN A 56 -7.62 0.83 -9.98
N LEU A 57 -8.16 -0.34 -9.71
CA LEU A 57 -7.56 -1.59 -10.15
C LEU A 57 -7.67 -1.71 -11.67
N THR A 58 -6.54 -1.60 -12.35
CA THR A 58 -6.41 -1.91 -13.79
C THR A 58 -5.39 -3.03 -13.95
N PRO A 59 -5.44 -3.82 -15.03
CA PRO A 59 -4.44 -4.86 -15.29
C PRO A 59 -3.01 -4.34 -15.19
N THR A 60 -2.75 -3.13 -15.66
CA THR A 60 -1.43 -2.50 -15.60
C THR A 60 -0.97 -2.22 -14.16
N VAL A 61 -1.86 -1.74 -13.30
CA VAL A 61 -1.54 -1.49 -11.89
C VAL A 61 -1.20 -2.79 -11.17
N VAL A 62 -2.01 -3.83 -11.38
CA VAL A 62 -1.77 -5.17 -10.81
C VAL A 62 -0.45 -5.73 -11.31
N GLN A 63 -0.20 -5.71 -12.63
CA GLN A 63 1.06 -6.18 -13.22
C GLN A 63 2.27 -5.48 -12.62
N ASN A 64 2.25 -4.15 -12.51
CA ASN A 64 3.36 -3.37 -11.95
C ASN A 64 3.64 -3.75 -10.49
N ASN A 65 2.59 -3.95 -9.69
CA ASN A 65 2.73 -4.36 -8.29
C ASN A 65 3.32 -5.77 -8.18
N VAL A 66 2.80 -6.71 -8.95
CA VAL A 66 3.26 -8.11 -8.98
C VAL A 66 4.73 -8.21 -9.38
N GLN A 67 5.14 -7.48 -10.42
CA GLN A 67 6.52 -7.48 -10.93
C GLN A 67 7.52 -6.78 -10.00
N SER A 68 7.07 -5.95 -9.09
CA SER A 68 7.95 -5.05 -8.32
C SER A 68 8.68 -5.71 -7.16
N GLY A 69 8.65 -7.03 -7.00
CA GLY A 69 9.33 -7.70 -5.89
C GLY A 69 9.33 -9.21 -5.95
N ALA A 70 9.82 -9.80 -4.87
CA ALA A 70 9.79 -11.22 -4.63
C ALA A 70 8.65 -11.54 -3.66
N TRP A 71 8.02 -12.69 -3.86
CA TRP A 71 6.82 -13.11 -3.17
C TRP A 71 6.98 -14.50 -2.54
N ARG A 72 6.21 -14.77 -1.52
CA ARG A 72 6.04 -16.11 -0.95
C ARG A 72 4.56 -16.44 -0.83
N ILE A 73 4.20 -17.70 -0.94
CA ILE A 73 2.87 -18.17 -0.59
C ILE A 73 2.78 -18.28 0.93
N THR A 74 1.79 -17.61 1.51
CA THR A 74 1.51 -17.63 2.96
C THR A 74 0.23 -18.35 3.31
N SER A 75 -0.63 -18.61 2.31
CA SER A 75 -1.81 -19.45 2.43
C SER A 75 -2.13 -20.06 1.07
N PHE A 76 -2.34 -21.36 1.05
CA PHE A 76 -2.92 -22.10 -0.07
C PHE A 76 -3.87 -23.16 0.47
N VAL A 77 -5.14 -23.03 0.10
CA VAL A 77 -6.19 -23.97 0.45
C VAL A 77 -6.80 -24.49 -0.84
N ASP A 78 -6.69 -25.78 -1.06
CA ASP A 78 -7.29 -26.51 -2.18
C ASP A 78 -8.49 -27.30 -1.66
N SER A 79 -9.67 -26.98 -2.16
CA SER A 79 -10.94 -27.68 -1.85
C SER A 79 -11.16 -27.91 -0.34
N GLY A 80 -10.77 -26.89 0.47
CA GLY A 80 -10.90 -26.90 1.92
C GLY A 80 -9.74 -27.57 2.67
N LYS A 81 -8.71 -28.04 1.99
CA LYS A 81 -7.49 -28.62 2.57
C LYS A 81 -6.34 -27.59 2.53
N ASP A 82 -5.73 -27.30 3.68
CA ASP A 82 -4.54 -26.45 3.73
C ASP A 82 -3.32 -27.22 3.19
N GLU A 83 -2.77 -26.71 2.11
CA GLU A 83 -1.59 -27.24 1.42
C GLU A 83 -0.45 -26.22 1.34
N THR A 84 -0.51 -25.17 2.14
CA THR A 84 0.50 -24.08 2.22
C THR A 84 1.93 -24.61 2.41
N ASN A 85 2.07 -25.72 3.14
CA ASN A 85 3.38 -26.33 3.43
C ASN A 85 4.13 -26.83 2.18
N HIS A 86 3.44 -27.13 1.08
CA HIS A 86 4.05 -27.54 -0.19
C HIS A 86 4.93 -26.45 -0.80
N PHE A 87 4.65 -25.18 -0.48
CA PHE A 87 5.35 -24.01 -1.02
C PHE A 87 6.29 -23.33 0.00
N THR A 88 6.47 -23.94 1.17
CA THR A 88 7.36 -23.40 2.21
C THR A 88 8.80 -23.31 1.72
N GLY A 89 9.41 -22.12 1.87
CA GLY A 89 10.79 -21.87 1.47
C GLY A 89 10.95 -21.50 -0.01
N TYR A 90 9.89 -21.48 -0.79
CA TYR A 90 9.92 -20.98 -2.16
C TYR A 90 9.75 -19.46 -2.20
N THR A 91 10.51 -18.85 -3.09
CA THR A 91 10.40 -17.43 -3.47
C THR A 91 9.91 -17.38 -4.91
N PHE A 92 8.88 -16.58 -5.15
CA PHE A 92 8.27 -16.38 -6.46
C PHE A 92 8.67 -15.00 -7.01
N SER A 93 8.98 -14.94 -8.29
CA SER A 93 9.18 -13.70 -9.06
C SER A 93 8.38 -13.74 -10.35
N PHE A 94 7.89 -12.58 -10.75
CA PHE A 94 7.02 -12.40 -11.92
C PHE A 94 7.67 -11.41 -12.87
N ASP A 95 8.15 -11.89 -14.00
CA ASP A 95 8.86 -11.07 -14.99
C ASP A 95 7.90 -10.42 -15.99
N SER A 96 8.28 -9.29 -16.54
CA SER A 96 7.49 -8.52 -17.51
C SER A 96 7.24 -9.23 -18.84
N ASN A 97 8.00 -10.29 -19.12
CA ASN A 97 7.80 -11.15 -20.30
C ASN A 97 6.75 -12.26 -20.10
N GLY A 98 6.05 -12.27 -18.95
CA GLY A 98 5.06 -13.28 -18.60
C GLY A 98 5.66 -14.56 -18.02
N THR A 99 6.93 -14.56 -17.60
CA THR A 99 7.54 -15.70 -16.91
C THR A 99 7.31 -15.59 -15.40
N ILE A 100 6.82 -16.65 -14.77
CA ILE A 100 6.88 -16.84 -13.32
C ILE A 100 8.05 -17.77 -13.00
N THR A 101 8.85 -17.42 -12.01
CA THR A 101 9.93 -18.26 -11.49
C THR A 101 9.70 -18.50 -10.01
N SER A 102 9.79 -19.77 -9.61
CA SER A 102 9.74 -20.19 -8.21
C SER A 102 11.03 -20.88 -7.83
N THR A 103 11.73 -20.40 -6.81
CA THR A 103 13.02 -20.94 -6.39
C THR A 103 13.09 -21.17 -4.90
N ASN A 104 13.76 -22.23 -4.51
CA ASN A 104 14.22 -22.47 -3.14
C ASN A 104 15.73 -22.73 -3.14
N SER A 105 16.31 -23.16 -2.00
CA SER A 105 17.74 -23.43 -1.89
C SER A 105 18.27 -24.53 -2.83
N SER A 106 17.41 -25.34 -3.45
CA SER A 106 17.81 -26.56 -4.14
C SER A 106 17.31 -26.62 -5.59
N VAL A 107 16.19 -25.99 -5.91
CA VAL A 107 15.54 -26.12 -7.21
C VAL A 107 14.90 -24.81 -7.65
N THR A 108 14.83 -24.63 -8.97
CA THR A 108 14.10 -23.53 -9.62
C THR A 108 13.11 -24.12 -10.61
N TYR A 109 11.88 -23.70 -10.53
CA TYR A 109 10.82 -23.97 -11.48
C TYR A 109 10.44 -22.71 -12.24
N SER A 110 10.06 -22.87 -13.50
CA SER A 110 9.58 -21.77 -14.34
C SER A 110 8.23 -22.14 -14.94
N GLY A 111 7.38 -21.14 -15.01
CA GLY A 111 6.06 -21.23 -15.63
C GLY A 111 5.71 -19.93 -16.34
N THR A 112 4.44 -19.73 -16.60
CA THR A 112 3.92 -18.50 -17.20
C THR A 112 2.86 -17.87 -16.29
N TRP A 113 2.70 -16.56 -16.39
CA TRP A 113 1.67 -15.80 -15.70
C TRP A 113 1.15 -14.67 -16.57
N SER A 114 -0.09 -14.26 -16.32
CA SER A 114 -0.69 -13.08 -16.94
C SER A 114 -1.80 -12.51 -16.07
N ILE A 115 -2.12 -11.23 -16.27
CA ILE A 115 -3.35 -10.62 -15.78
C ILE A 115 -4.24 -10.39 -16.99
N THR A 116 -5.46 -10.89 -16.94
CA THR A 116 -6.49 -10.66 -17.96
C THR A 116 -7.69 -9.99 -17.33
N ASP A 117 -8.35 -9.15 -18.12
CA ASP A 117 -9.63 -8.53 -17.77
C ASP A 117 -10.65 -9.10 -18.74
N ASN A 118 -11.56 -9.91 -18.22
CA ASN A 118 -12.54 -10.63 -19.04
C ASN A 118 -13.75 -9.77 -19.39
N ASN A 119 -13.86 -8.56 -18.85
CA ASN A 119 -15.03 -7.72 -19.03
C ASN A 119 -14.71 -6.32 -19.59
N LEU A 120 -14.39 -6.26 -20.87
CA LEU A 120 -14.12 -5.01 -21.58
C LEU A 120 -15.34 -4.09 -21.73
N ASN A 121 -16.53 -4.48 -21.26
CA ASN A 121 -17.81 -3.78 -21.48
C ASN A 121 -18.60 -3.51 -20.19
N ASP A 122 -18.02 -3.72 -19.01
CA ASP A 122 -18.71 -3.54 -17.73
C ASP A 122 -18.36 -2.20 -17.07
N ASP A 123 -19.38 -1.60 -16.42
CA ASP A 123 -19.27 -0.37 -15.63
C ASP A 123 -18.59 -0.58 -14.27
N SER A 124 -18.06 -1.79 -13.98
CA SER A 124 -17.39 -2.16 -12.74
C SER A 124 -15.91 -2.48 -12.95
N PRO A 125 -15.05 -1.46 -13.07
CA PRO A 125 -13.61 -1.69 -13.26
C PRO A 125 -13.02 -2.51 -12.10
N GLY A 126 -12.41 -3.66 -12.43
CA GLY A 126 -11.62 -4.45 -11.50
C GLY A 126 -12.32 -5.59 -10.79
N SER A 127 -13.61 -5.88 -11.11
CA SER A 127 -14.31 -7.02 -10.51
C SER A 127 -14.06 -8.37 -11.21
N ASP A 128 -13.52 -8.37 -12.43
CA ASP A 128 -13.38 -9.57 -13.28
C ASP A 128 -11.94 -9.77 -13.79
N MET A 129 -10.96 -9.33 -13.00
CA MET A 129 -9.55 -9.58 -13.33
C MET A 129 -9.11 -10.95 -12.86
N ASP A 130 -8.56 -11.71 -13.80
CA ASP A 130 -7.95 -13.00 -13.53
C ASP A 130 -6.43 -12.90 -13.48
N PHE A 131 -5.87 -13.55 -12.50
CA PHE A 131 -4.45 -13.79 -12.34
C PHE A 131 -4.17 -15.24 -12.78
N ASN A 132 -3.73 -15.40 -14.01
CA ASN A 132 -3.48 -16.73 -14.58
C ASN A 132 -2.07 -17.19 -14.20
N ILE A 133 -1.95 -18.40 -13.67
CA ILE A 133 -0.68 -19.05 -13.34
C ILE A 133 -0.66 -20.41 -14.04
N PHE A 134 0.47 -20.77 -14.65
CA PHE A 134 0.66 -22.07 -15.26
C PHE A 134 2.10 -22.57 -15.13
N PHE A 135 2.26 -23.75 -14.53
CA PHE A 135 3.50 -24.52 -14.50
C PHE A 135 3.29 -25.83 -15.27
N ASN A 136 4.15 -26.12 -16.24
CA ASN A 136 4.11 -27.41 -16.95
C ASN A 136 4.86 -28.49 -16.13
N LEU A 137 4.31 -28.81 -14.97
CA LEU A 137 4.87 -29.75 -13.99
C LEU A 137 3.78 -30.76 -13.55
N THR A 138 4.21 -31.87 -12.95
CA THR A 138 3.35 -32.91 -12.39
C THR A 138 3.59 -33.11 -10.89
N ASN A 139 3.94 -32.05 -10.20
CA ASN A 139 4.12 -31.99 -8.74
C ASN A 139 3.16 -30.96 -8.15
N ASN A 140 3.30 -30.61 -6.87
CA ASN A 140 2.43 -29.66 -6.18
C ASN A 140 2.27 -28.28 -6.88
N PHE A 141 3.14 -27.94 -7.83
CA PHE A 141 2.99 -26.71 -8.63
C PHE A 141 1.87 -26.83 -9.68
N GLU A 142 1.44 -28.04 -10.02
CA GLU A 142 0.26 -28.26 -10.87
C GLU A 142 -1.01 -27.67 -10.22
N ASP A 143 -1.09 -27.71 -8.90
CA ASP A 143 -2.23 -27.20 -8.13
C ASP A 143 -2.36 -25.67 -8.15
N LEU A 144 -1.33 -24.95 -8.65
CA LEU A 144 -1.38 -23.50 -8.89
C LEU A 144 -1.90 -23.11 -10.27
N ASN A 145 -2.14 -24.09 -11.16
CA ASN A 145 -2.50 -23.89 -12.58
C ASN A 145 -3.98 -23.54 -12.74
N GLU A 146 -4.33 -22.32 -12.37
CA GLU A 146 -5.70 -21.83 -12.42
C GLU A 146 -5.77 -20.41 -12.99
N ASP A 147 -6.95 -20.01 -13.40
CA ASP A 147 -7.39 -18.65 -13.65
C ASP A 147 -7.95 -18.07 -12.35
N TRP A 148 -7.05 -17.59 -11.52
CA TRP A 148 -7.38 -17.07 -10.21
C TRP A 148 -8.09 -15.72 -10.29
N HIS A 149 -9.26 -15.59 -9.71
CA HIS A 149 -9.93 -14.32 -9.54
C HIS A 149 -9.26 -13.48 -8.43
N ILE A 150 -8.98 -12.19 -8.68
CA ILE A 150 -8.32 -11.30 -7.72
C ILE A 150 -9.34 -10.79 -6.71
N VAL A 151 -9.27 -11.26 -5.47
CA VAL A 151 -10.10 -10.80 -4.36
C VAL A 151 -9.60 -9.45 -3.83
N SER A 152 -8.29 -9.36 -3.62
CA SER A 152 -7.64 -8.13 -3.18
C SER A 152 -6.18 -8.10 -3.62
N GLN A 153 -5.64 -6.90 -3.78
CA GLN A 153 -4.28 -6.69 -4.20
C GLN A 153 -3.73 -5.39 -3.60
N SER A 154 -2.49 -5.44 -3.15
CA SER A 154 -1.72 -4.30 -2.69
C SER A 154 -0.24 -4.47 -3.07
N SER A 155 0.59 -3.48 -2.74
CA SER A 155 2.04 -3.58 -2.96
C SER A 155 2.73 -4.67 -2.12
N THR A 156 2.05 -5.27 -1.14
CA THR A 156 2.62 -6.25 -0.20
C THR A 156 1.84 -7.56 -0.10
N ARG A 157 0.62 -7.62 -0.63
CA ARG A 157 -0.25 -8.79 -0.50
C ARG A 157 -1.18 -8.93 -1.71
N ILE A 158 -1.37 -10.17 -2.16
CA ILE A 158 -2.29 -10.56 -3.23
C ILE A 158 -3.13 -11.71 -2.70
N GLU A 159 -4.45 -11.56 -2.75
CA GLU A 159 -5.41 -12.59 -2.36
C GLU A 159 -6.22 -13.02 -3.58
N LEU A 160 -6.20 -14.31 -3.83
CA LEU A 160 -6.77 -14.94 -5.01
C LEU A 160 -7.77 -16.02 -4.60
N ILE A 161 -8.79 -16.22 -5.42
CA ILE A 161 -9.78 -17.27 -5.27
C ILE A 161 -10.05 -17.93 -6.62
N HIS A 162 -10.22 -19.26 -6.62
CA HIS A 162 -10.76 -19.98 -7.75
C HIS A 162 -11.97 -20.79 -7.29
N VAL A 163 -13.05 -20.77 -8.07
CA VAL A 163 -14.27 -21.52 -7.80
C VAL A 163 -14.49 -22.51 -8.94
N SER A 164 -14.15 -23.76 -8.67
CA SER A 164 -14.36 -24.84 -9.64
C SER A 164 -15.85 -25.04 -9.90
N GLY A 165 -16.21 -25.17 -11.16
CA GLY A 165 -17.59 -25.42 -11.57
C GLY A 165 -18.15 -26.76 -11.09
N GLY A 166 -19.48 -26.89 -11.04
CA GLY A 166 -20.15 -28.14 -10.70
C GLY A 166 -20.09 -28.48 -9.22
N ASN A 167 -19.54 -29.65 -8.88
CA ASN A 167 -19.31 -30.11 -7.49
C ASN A 167 -17.88 -29.79 -7.02
N GLY A 168 -17.15 -28.93 -7.72
CA GLY A 168 -15.81 -28.53 -7.37
C GLY A 168 -15.79 -27.67 -6.09
N GLY A 169 -14.63 -27.57 -5.49
CA GLY A 169 -14.39 -26.77 -4.29
C GLY A 169 -14.15 -25.30 -4.58
N THR A 170 -13.78 -24.60 -3.54
CA THR A 170 -13.24 -23.25 -3.61
C THR A 170 -11.80 -23.32 -3.16
N ASP A 171 -10.91 -22.76 -3.97
CA ASP A 171 -9.49 -22.70 -3.69
C ASP A 171 -9.11 -21.27 -3.39
N THR A 172 -8.19 -21.07 -2.47
CA THR A 172 -7.69 -19.76 -2.11
C THR A 172 -6.17 -19.74 -2.08
N LEU A 173 -5.59 -18.68 -2.60
CA LEU A 173 -4.16 -18.50 -2.68
C LEU A 173 -3.77 -17.10 -2.23
N THR A 174 -2.80 -16.98 -1.32
CA THR A 174 -2.29 -15.71 -0.84
C THR A 174 -0.79 -15.63 -1.05
N PHE A 175 -0.38 -14.59 -1.77
CA PHE A 175 1.01 -14.16 -1.84
C PHE A 175 1.26 -12.99 -0.91
N GLU A 176 2.40 -13.00 -0.22
CA GLU A 176 2.95 -11.88 0.51
C GLU A 176 4.35 -11.55 0.00
N ARG A 177 4.65 -10.25 -0.04
CA ARG A 177 5.95 -9.75 -0.46
C ARG A 177 7.01 -10.05 0.60
N ILE A 178 8.22 -10.37 0.16
CA ILE A 178 9.40 -10.60 1.00
C ILE A 178 10.23 -9.32 1.08
#